data_c3086002e3673a4de5988752d1e24fd5
#
_entry.id   c3086002e3673a4de5988752d1e24fd5
#
_cell.length_a   1.000
_cell.length_b   1.000
_cell.length_c   1.000
_cell.angle_alpha   90.00
_cell.angle_beta   90.00
_cell.angle_gamma   90.00
#
_symmetry.space_group_name_H-M   'P 1'
#
loop_
_entity.id
_entity.type
_entity.pdbx_description
1 polymer ?
#
loop_
_entity_poly.entity_id
_entity_poly.type
_entity_poly.pdbx_seq_one_letter_code
_entity_poly.pdbx_strand_id
1 'polypeptide(L)'
;MKNFLLFLLFFCIGQVALAEEAYEVTGKAWNALGRKDWNAAISHADRALRTWGTQAKRTNAKLNGYAPAKDAKKYSNLNEVGTCLMLKGDALRQKGDLNGATATYELLLRDYQYAQVWDPKGWFWKPAESARKNLAKLKTAATPYKLKVAKKHFTDEQLKFPGKKGICLTMRKAGESGSAEGNLPRLKKVNPYWSYSWGWEQVPNQPSNVEFVPMAWGAWSVDGLRKGLQKSVVPHIKSGKVKRFFGFNEPDKREQANMSYQNALKYWPQLESLNVPLCSPACANPEGINDNSVQGVRGTWMKDFMKEADRRGYRVDYTGVHWYGGTHVHHFKDKMKRMYEKYGRRPLLVTEFSPADWEARKLSQNRHKTEYVLAFMKEVLPWLERQDWIAGYAWFSFEHNQAVGHTSSLYDKNGKLTACGRYYRSVTTENPDGDQSIK
;
A
#
# COMPACT_ATOMS: atom_id res chain seq x y z
N MET A 1 -46.35 -4.39 -69.37
CA MET A 1 -46.10 -3.80 -68.08
C MET A 1 -46.16 -4.89 -67.02
N LYS A 2 -45.04 -5.48 -66.70
CA LYS A 2 -44.96 -6.60 -65.73
C LYS A 2 -43.95 -6.20 -64.64
N ASN A 3 -44.41 -6.02 -63.43
CA ASN A 3 -43.61 -5.76 -62.25
C ASN A 3 -42.83 -7.00 -61.87
N PHE A 4 -41.51 -6.87 -61.80
CA PHE A 4 -40.61 -7.88 -61.24
C PHE A 4 -40.27 -7.44 -59.81
N LEU A 5 -40.78 -8.17 -58.82
CA LEU A 5 -40.43 -8.02 -57.41
C LEU A 5 -39.22 -8.92 -57.15
N LEU A 6 -38.06 -8.29 -56.84
CA LEU A 6 -36.85 -9.02 -56.45
C LEU A 6 -36.86 -9.22 -54.93
N PHE A 7 -37.02 -10.45 -54.49
CA PHE A 7 -36.84 -10.83 -53.06
C PHE A 7 -35.36 -11.05 -52.81
N LEU A 8 -34.73 -10.13 -52.02
CA LEU A 8 -33.41 -10.33 -51.47
C LEU A 8 -33.55 -11.16 -50.18
N LEU A 9 -33.17 -12.42 -50.27
CA LEU A 9 -32.95 -13.28 -49.10
C LEU A 9 -31.60 -12.88 -48.46
N PHE A 10 -31.66 -12.19 -47.31
CA PHE A 10 -30.50 -12.03 -46.43
C PHE A 10 -30.24 -13.38 -45.74
N PHE A 11 -29.22 -14.08 -46.15
CA PHE A 11 -28.62 -15.17 -45.40
C PHE A 11 -27.87 -14.58 -44.22
N CYS A 12 -28.48 -14.52 -43.03
CA CYS A 12 -27.75 -14.35 -41.78
C CYS A 12 -26.95 -15.63 -41.53
N ILE A 13 -25.70 -15.67 -41.98
CA ILE A 13 -24.74 -16.66 -41.50
C ILE A 13 -24.38 -16.23 -40.08
N GLY A 14 -25.15 -16.72 -39.10
CA GLY A 14 -24.73 -16.68 -37.72
C GLY A 14 -23.43 -17.45 -37.58
N GLN A 15 -22.33 -16.74 -37.36
CA GLN A 15 -21.11 -17.37 -36.87
C GLN A 15 -21.44 -18.03 -35.54
N VAL A 16 -21.63 -19.33 -35.54
CA VAL A 16 -21.61 -20.14 -34.33
C VAL A 16 -20.18 -20.03 -33.81
N ALA A 17 -19.94 -19.13 -32.86
CA ALA A 17 -18.69 -19.11 -32.16
C ALA A 17 -18.51 -20.49 -31.54
N LEU A 18 -17.54 -21.25 -32.01
CA LEU A 18 -17.14 -22.52 -31.39
C LEU A 18 -16.91 -22.25 -29.92
N ALA A 19 -17.58 -23.01 -29.05
CA ALA A 19 -17.42 -22.85 -27.60
C ALA A 19 -15.96 -23.12 -27.26
N GLU A 20 -15.32 -22.12 -26.63
CA GLU A 20 -13.92 -22.23 -26.21
C GLU A 20 -13.76 -23.35 -25.20
N GLU A 21 -12.79 -24.22 -25.42
CA GLU A 21 -12.50 -25.35 -24.54
C GLU A 21 -11.73 -24.95 -23.28
N ALA A 22 -11.89 -25.71 -22.19
CA ALA A 22 -11.29 -25.38 -20.90
C ALA A 22 -9.75 -25.28 -20.97
N TYR A 23 -9.10 -26.12 -21.75
CA TYR A 23 -7.63 -26.12 -21.91
C TYR A 23 -7.13 -24.84 -22.63
N GLU A 24 -7.92 -24.25 -23.53
CA GLU A 24 -7.57 -23.00 -24.21
C GLU A 24 -7.56 -21.83 -23.22
N VAL A 25 -8.57 -21.78 -22.35
CA VAL A 25 -8.64 -20.76 -21.28
C VAL A 25 -7.48 -20.90 -20.31
N THR A 26 -7.14 -22.15 -19.94
CA THR A 26 -5.97 -22.43 -19.08
C THR A 26 -4.66 -22.02 -19.77
N GLY A 27 -4.52 -22.30 -21.07
CA GLY A 27 -3.37 -21.86 -21.86
C GLY A 27 -3.22 -20.33 -21.88
N LYS A 28 -4.33 -19.60 -22.02
CA LYS A 28 -4.33 -18.12 -21.94
C LYS A 28 -3.94 -17.63 -20.54
N ALA A 29 -4.40 -18.29 -19.47
CA ALA A 29 -4.02 -17.97 -18.09
C ALA A 29 -2.53 -18.20 -17.84
N TRP A 30 -1.96 -19.31 -18.33
CA TRP A 30 -0.51 -19.58 -18.27
C TRP A 30 0.31 -18.51 -19.00
N ASN A 31 -0.08 -18.19 -20.24
CA ASN A 31 0.60 -17.19 -21.04
C ASN A 31 0.56 -15.79 -20.39
N ALA A 32 -0.59 -15.42 -19.81
CA ALA A 32 -0.72 -14.16 -19.08
C ALA A 32 0.18 -14.13 -17.83
N LEU A 33 0.22 -15.22 -17.07
CA LEU A 33 1.11 -15.36 -15.91
C LEU A 33 2.58 -15.24 -16.30
N GLY A 34 2.97 -15.90 -17.40
CA GLY A 34 4.35 -15.83 -17.93
C GLY A 34 4.76 -14.43 -18.34
N ARG A 35 3.85 -13.66 -18.90
CA ARG A 35 4.08 -12.24 -19.25
C ARG A 35 3.91 -11.27 -18.08
N LYS A 36 3.64 -11.77 -16.87
CA LYS A 36 3.35 -10.99 -15.65
C LYS A 36 2.10 -10.10 -15.79
N ASP A 37 1.19 -10.46 -16.67
CA ASP A 37 -0.13 -9.85 -16.74
C ASP A 37 -1.07 -10.55 -15.75
N TRP A 38 -0.94 -10.15 -14.49
CA TRP A 38 -1.67 -10.75 -13.37
C TRP A 38 -3.17 -10.56 -13.51
N ASN A 39 -3.63 -9.44 -14.07
CA ASN A 39 -5.06 -9.16 -14.25
C ASN A 39 -5.68 -10.08 -15.29
N ALA A 40 -5.02 -10.27 -16.42
CA ALA A 40 -5.45 -11.20 -17.45
C ALA A 40 -5.44 -12.64 -16.93
N ALA A 41 -4.41 -13.06 -16.20
CA ALA A 41 -4.34 -14.40 -15.60
C ALA A 41 -5.51 -14.66 -14.65
N ILE A 42 -5.84 -13.70 -13.78
CA ILE A 42 -7.01 -13.77 -12.87
C ILE A 42 -8.31 -13.84 -13.67
N SER A 43 -8.47 -13.00 -14.69
CA SER A 43 -9.68 -12.95 -15.51
C SER A 43 -9.95 -14.27 -16.24
N HIS A 44 -8.91 -14.89 -16.84
CA HIS A 44 -9.03 -16.18 -17.48
C HIS A 44 -9.37 -17.29 -16.49
N ALA A 45 -8.74 -17.31 -15.33
CA ALA A 45 -9.03 -18.28 -14.27
C ALA A 45 -10.47 -18.15 -13.75
N ASP A 46 -10.96 -16.90 -13.55
CA ASP A 46 -12.35 -16.65 -13.16
C ASP A 46 -13.34 -17.10 -14.23
N ARG A 47 -12.99 -16.94 -15.50
CA ARG A 47 -13.79 -17.49 -16.63
C ARG A 47 -13.89 -19.01 -16.55
N ALA A 48 -12.76 -19.70 -16.37
CA ALA A 48 -12.76 -21.18 -16.25
C ALA A 48 -13.63 -21.63 -15.07
N LEU A 49 -13.52 -20.97 -13.92
CA LEU A 49 -14.31 -21.27 -12.73
C LEU A 49 -15.81 -21.06 -12.97
N ARG A 50 -16.21 -19.96 -13.62
CA ARG A 50 -17.61 -19.68 -13.95
C ARG A 50 -18.20 -20.71 -14.94
N THR A 51 -17.43 -21.09 -15.93
CA THR A 51 -17.95 -21.96 -17.03
C THR A 51 -17.97 -23.42 -16.61
N TRP A 52 -16.92 -23.93 -15.98
CA TRP A 52 -16.78 -25.37 -15.71
C TRP A 52 -16.70 -25.72 -14.22
N GLY A 53 -16.62 -24.73 -13.33
CA GLY A 53 -16.36 -24.95 -11.90
C GLY A 53 -17.38 -25.84 -11.22
N THR A 54 -18.69 -25.66 -11.49
CA THR A 54 -19.73 -26.49 -10.88
C THR A 54 -19.60 -27.97 -11.29
N GLN A 55 -19.34 -28.24 -12.55
CA GLN A 55 -19.12 -29.60 -13.04
C GLN A 55 -17.84 -30.20 -12.47
N ALA A 56 -16.76 -29.45 -12.50
CA ALA A 56 -15.45 -29.86 -11.94
C ALA A 56 -15.55 -30.20 -10.44
N LYS A 57 -16.26 -29.39 -9.65
CA LYS A 57 -16.51 -29.64 -8.23
C LYS A 57 -17.29 -30.94 -8.01
N ARG A 58 -18.35 -31.17 -8.77
CA ARG A 58 -19.13 -32.43 -8.71
C ARG A 58 -18.26 -33.63 -9.09
N THR A 59 -17.38 -33.48 -10.06
CA THR A 59 -16.44 -34.52 -10.49
C THR A 59 -15.43 -34.80 -9.37
N ASN A 60 -14.85 -33.78 -8.79
CA ASN A 60 -13.91 -33.92 -7.65
C ASN A 60 -14.54 -34.64 -6.45
N ALA A 61 -15.80 -34.34 -6.16
CA ALA A 61 -16.53 -34.94 -5.02
C ALA A 61 -16.78 -36.46 -5.16
N LYS A 62 -16.69 -37.00 -6.39
CA LYS A 62 -16.84 -38.43 -6.67
C LYS A 62 -15.51 -39.18 -6.60
N LEU A 63 -14.41 -38.50 -6.40
CA LEU A 63 -13.07 -39.08 -6.35
C LEU A 63 -12.61 -39.22 -4.90
N ASN A 64 -12.00 -40.36 -4.58
CA ASN A 64 -11.36 -40.62 -3.27
C ASN A 64 -9.84 -40.47 -3.34
N GLY A 65 -9.30 -40.00 -4.48
CA GLY A 65 -7.89 -39.83 -4.76
C GLY A 65 -7.64 -39.39 -6.19
N TYR A 66 -6.39 -39.24 -6.57
CA TYR A 66 -6.04 -38.92 -7.95
C TYR A 66 -6.41 -40.06 -8.88
N ALA A 67 -6.99 -39.74 -10.02
CA ALA A 67 -7.31 -40.70 -11.04
C ALA A 67 -6.03 -41.39 -11.58
N PRO A 68 -6.07 -42.66 -11.98
CA PRO A 68 -4.95 -43.29 -12.66
C PRO A 68 -4.53 -42.50 -13.90
N ALA A 69 -3.23 -42.44 -14.19
CA ALA A 69 -2.66 -41.66 -15.29
C ALA A 69 -3.37 -41.90 -16.64
N LYS A 70 -3.70 -43.15 -16.97
CA LYS A 70 -4.44 -43.52 -18.18
C LYS A 70 -5.83 -42.90 -18.28
N ASP A 71 -6.44 -42.57 -17.16
CA ASP A 71 -7.80 -42.03 -17.07
C ASP A 71 -7.82 -40.49 -16.85
N ALA A 72 -6.66 -39.83 -16.65
CA ALA A 72 -6.58 -38.40 -16.32
C ALA A 72 -7.34 -37.51 -17.33
N LYS A 73 -7.30 -37.83 -18.61
CA LYS A 73 -8.04 -37.10 -19.67
C LYS A 73 -9.56 -37.06 -19.47
N LYS A 74 -10.13 -38.08 -18.83
CA LYS A 74 -11.59 -38.14 -18.54
C LYS A 74 -12.02 -37.03 -17.57
N TYR A 75 -11.12 -36.43 -16.87
CA TYR A 75 -11.33 -35.39 -15.85
C TYR A 75 -10.87 -34.02 -16.31
N SER A 76 -10.85 -33.77 -17.64
CA SER A 76 -10.29 -32.54 -18.23
C SER A 76 -10.81 -31.29 -17.53
N ASN A 77 -12.12 -31.08 -17.39
CA ASN A 77 -12.66 -29.88 -16.75
C ASN A 77 -12.21 -29.69 -15.30
N LEU A 78 -12.07 -30.78 -14.52
CA LEU A 78 -11.53 -30.73 -13.16
C LEU A 78 -10.06 -30.28 -13.18
N ASN A 79 -9.28 -30.87 -14.09
CA ASN A 79 -7.86 -30.61 -14.22
C ASN A 79 -7.58 -29.15 -14.61
N GLU A 80 -8.33 -28.64 -15.57
CA GLU A 80 -8.19 -27.27 -16.07
C GLU A 80 -8.66 -26.23 -15.03
N VAL A 81 -9.80 -26.43 -14.37
CA VAL A 81 -10.28 -25.55 -13.31
C VAL A 81 -9.31 -25.54 -12.12
N GLY A 82 -8.79 -26.70 -11.70
CA GLY A 82 -7.80 -26.79 -10.63
C GLY A 82 -6.50 -26.05 -10.98
N THR A 83 -6.06 -26.16 -12.23
CA THR A 83 -4.91 -25.42 -12.75
C THR A 83 -5.15 -23.92 -12.73
N CYS A 84 -6.29 -23.48 -13.28
CA CYS A 84 -6.67 -22.06 -13.28
C CYS A 84 -6.73 -21.47 -11.87
N LEU A 85 -7.25 -22.19 -10.87
CA LEU A 85 -7.26 -21.73 -9.49
C LEU A 85 -5.84 -21.61 -8.92
N MET A 86 -4.94 -22.54 -9.27
CA MET A 86 -3.55 -22.41 -8.88
C MET A 86 -2.90 -21.16 -9.48
N LEU A 87 -3.09 -20.92 -10.77
CA LEU A 87 -2.58 -19.73 -11.47
C LEU A 87 -3.16 -18.43 -10.92
N LYS A 88 -4.47 -18.42 -10.61
CA LYS A 88 -5.13 -17.27 -9.96
C LYS A 88 -4.54 -16.98 -8.60
N GLY A 89 -4.33 -18.01 -7.77
CA GLY A 89 -3.69 -17.86 -6.47
C GLY A 89 -2.27 -17.27 -6.59
N ASP A 90 -1.50 -17.75 -7.58
CA ASP A 90 -0.17 -17.20 -7.85
C ASP A 90 -0.21 -15.76 -8.35
N ALA A 91 -1.13 -15.43 -9.26
CA ALA A 91 -1.31 -14.06 -9.76
C ALA A 91 -1.73 -13.09 -8.65
N LEU A 92 -2.68 -13.46 -7.79
CA LEU A 92 -3.10 -12.68 -6.63
C LEU A 92 -1.94 -12.48 -5.65
N ARG A 93 -1.18 -13.55 -5.38
CA ARG A 93 0.03 -13.48 -4.54
C ARG A 93 1.06 -12.51 -5.11
N GLN A 94 1.29 -12.54 -6.43
CA GLN A 94 2.21 -11.62 -7.09
C GLN A 94 1.72 -10.16 -7.07
N LYS A 95 0.40 -9.95 -7.08
CA LYS A 95 -0.21 -8.63 -6.90
C LYS A 95 -0.16 -8.12 -5.44
N GLY A 96 0.21 -8.97 -4.49
CA GLY A 96 0.19 -8.64 -3.06
C GLY A 96 -1.17 -8.86 -2.38
N ASP A 97 -2.19 -9.36 -3.10
CA ASP A 97 -3.45 -9.79 -2.50
C ASP A 97 -3.30 -11.17 -1.86
N LEU A 98 -2.70 -11.19 -0.67
CA LEU A 98 -2.43 -12.44 0.06
C LEU A 98 -3.70 -13.09 0.60
N ASN A 99 -4.72 -12.29 0.92
CA ASN A 99 -6.01 -12.81 1.38
C ASN A 99 -6.76 -13.49 0.22
N GLY A 100 -6.81 -12.84 -0.93
CA GLY A 100 -7.38 -13.43 -2.16
C GLY A 100 -6.61 -14.67 -2.61
N ALA A 101 -5.28 -14.66 -2.53
CA ALA A 101 -4.45 -15.83 -2.83
C ALA A 101 -4.74 -16.99 -1.87
N THR A 102 -4.80 -16.71 -0.56
CA THR A 102 -5.14 -17.70 0.48
C THR A 102 -6.51 -18.31 0.21
N ALA A 103 -7.54 -17.50 0.05
CA ALA A 103 -8.90 -17.98 -0.24
C ALA A 103 -8.97 -18.82 -1.52
N THR A 104 -8.22 -18.44 -2.55
CA THR A 104 -8.16 -19.16 -3.83
C THR A 104 -7.47 -20.52 -3.68
N TYR A 105 -6.36 -20.61 -2.97
CA TYR A 105 -5.70 -21.89 -2.69
C TYR A 105 -6.55 -22.78 -1.79
N GLU A 106 -7.23 -22.23 -0.79
CA GLU A 106 -8.15 -22.97 0.07
C GLU A 106 -9.36 -23.50 -0.71
N LEU A 107 -9.91 -22.72 -1.65
CA LEU A 107 -10.96 -23.16 -2.57
C LEU A 107 -10.48 -24.35 -3.42
N LEU A 108 -9.29 -24.28 -4.01
CA LEU A 108 -8.69 -25.38 -4.77
C LEU A 108 -8.56 -26.63 -3.91
N LEU A 109 -8.03 -26.51 -2.68
CA LEU A 109 -7.84 -27.65 -1.79
C LEU A 109 -9.13 -28.28 -1.29
N ARG A 110 -10.18 -27.48 -1.12
CA ARG A 110 -11.48 -27.96 -0.64
C ARG A 110 -12.31 -28.62 -1.75
N ASP A 111 -12.39 -27.98 -2.92
CA ASP A 111 -13.37 -28.32 -3.93
C ASP A 111 -12.80 -28.95 -5.22
N TYR A 112 -11.47 -28.93 -5.41
CA TYR A 112 -10.81 -29.34 -6.66
C TYR A 112 -9.46 -30.07 -6.42
N GLN A 113 -9.29 -30.67 -5.25
CA GLN A 113 -7.99 -31.19 -4.79
C GLN A 113 -7.41 -32.33 -5.64
N TYR A 114 -8.22 -33.05 -6.40
CA TYR A 114 -7.78 -34.18 -7.21
C TYR A 114 -7.48 -33.81 -8.67
N ALA A 115 -7.42 -32.54 -8.99
CA ALA A 115 -6.94 -32.07 -10.29
C ALA A 115 -5.49 -32.49 -10.53
N GLN A 116 -5.19 -32.96 -11.74
CA GLN A 116 -3.83 -33.35 -12.16
C GLN A 116 -3.62 -33.09 -13.64
N VAL A 117 -2.47 -32.55 -14.00
CA VAL A 117 -2.16 -32.14 -15.37
C VAL A 117 -0.86 -32.76 -15.82
N TRP A 118 -0.82 -33.24 -17.06
CA TRP A 118 0.39 -33.77 -17.65
C TRP A 118 1.45 -32.68 -17.83
N ASP A 119 2.62 -32.88 -17.25
CA ASP A 119 3.80 -32.06 -17.48
C ASP A 119 4.61 -32.65 -18.63
N PRO A 120 5.04 -31.87 -19.65
CA PRO A 120 5.86 -32.35 -20.76
C PRO A 120 7.16 -33.06 -20.34
N LYS A 121 7.60 -32.86 -19.10
CA LYS A 121 8.76 -33.55 -18.52
C LYS A 121 8.49 -35.01 -18.11
N GLY A 122 7.28 -35.52 -18.37
CA GLY A 122 6.96 -36.96 -18.21
C GLY A 122 6.28 -37.32 -16.88
N TRP A 123 5.64 -36.37 -16.18
CA TRP A 123 4.94 -36.64 -14.92
C TRP A 123 3.62 -35.86 -14.83
N PHE A 124 2.77 -36.23 -13.89
CA PHE A 124 1.56 -35.46 -13.60
C PHE A 124 1.79 -34.43 -12.52
N TRP A 125 1.66 -33.15 -12.90
CA TRP A 125 1.63 -32.05 -11.96
C TRP A 125 0.29 -31.99 -11.24
N LYS A 126 0.34 -31.76 -9.93
CA LYS A 126 -0.83 -31.71 -9.04
C LYS A 126 -0.99 -30.30 -8.49
N PRO A 127 -1.93 -29.49 -9.00
CA PRO A 127 -2.16 -28.12 -8.56
C PRO A 127 -2.34 -28.00 -7.04
N ALA A 128 -3.04 -28.94 -6.41
CA ALA A 128 -3.28 -28.96 -4.98
C ALA A 128 -1.98 -29.08 -4.15
N GLU A 129 -0.98 -29.83 -4.61
CA GLU A 129 0.32 -29.93 -3.92
C GLU A 129 1.07 -28.59 -3.95
N SER A 130 1.05 -27.92 -5.10
CA SER A 130 1.62 -26.58 -5.25
C SER A 130 0.88 -25.55 -4.39
N ALA A 131 -0.46 -25.61 -4.35
CA ALA A 131 -1.27 -24.76 -3.50
C ALA A 131 -0.97 -24.95 -2.01
N ARG A 132 -0.81 -26.21 -1.53
CA ARG A 132 -0.41 -26.51 -0.13
C ARG A 132 0.95 -25.89 0.19
N LYS A 133 1.94 -26.04 -0.70
CA LYS A 133 3.27 -25.44 -0.52
C LYS A 133 3.22 -23.91 -0.44
N ASN A 134 2.43 -23.28 -1.33
CA ASN A 134 2.29 -21.84 -1.36
C ASN A 134 1.47 -21.33 -0.16
N LEU A 135 0.42 -22.04 0.23
CA LEU A 135 -0.38 -21.72 1.40
C LEU A 135 0.45 -21.84 2.70
N ALA A 136 1.29 -22.86 2.81
CA ALA A 136 2.24 -22.98 3.94
C ALA A 136 3.20 -21.80 3.99
N LYS A 137 3.74 -21.36 2.84
CA LYS A 137 4.56 -20.15 2.76
C LYS A 137 3.79 -18.90 3.14
N LEU A 138 2.54 -18.77 2.73
CA LEU A 138 1.67 -17.66 3.12
C LEU A 138 1.36 -17.70 4.63
N LYS A 139 1.08 -18.86 5.20
CA LYS A 139 0.85 -19.04 6.65
C LYS A 139 2.11 -18.74 7.47
N THR A 140 3.29 -19.14 7.02
CA THR A 140 4.57 -18.78 7.67
C THR A 140 4.92 -17.31 7.49
N ALA A 141 4.52 -16.69 6.37
CA ALA A 141 4.61 -15.25 6.17
C ALA A 141 3.52 -14.50 6.95
N ALA A 142 2.36 -15.13 7.17
CA ALA A 142 1.22 -14.63 7.93
C ALA A 142 1.28 -14.98 9.43
N THR A 143 2.26 -15.77 9.90
CA THR A 143 2.56 -15.79 11.33
C THR A 143 2.85 -14.34 11.72
N PRO A 144 2.04 -13.72 12.60
CA PRO A 144 2.22 -12.29 12.88
C PRO A 144 3.63 -12.11 13.42
N TYR A 145 4.54 -11.62 12.57
CA TYR A 145 5.84 -11.20 13.05
C TYR A 145 5.58 -10.03 14.00
N LYS A 146 5.68 -10.31 15.28
CA LYS A 146 5.63 -9.28 16.31
C LYS A 146 7.03 -9.16 16.88
N LEU A 147 7.60 -7.97 16.79
CA LEU A 147 8.76 -7.63 17.58
C LEU A 147 8.40 -7.67 19.08
N LYS A 148 9.36 -8.02 19.90
CA LYS A 148 9.26 -7.75 21.35
C LYS A 148 8.95 -6.28 21.55
N VAL A 149 8.27 -5.94 22.64
CA VAL A 149 8.03 -4.54 23.00
C VAL A 149 9.38 -3.81 22.99
N ALA A 150 9.45 -2.73 22.23
CA ALA A 150 10.70 -1.99 22.03
C ALA A 150 11.17 -1.37 23.35
N LYS A 151 12.48 -1.36 23.56
CA LYS A 151 13.08 -0.59 24.66
C LYS A 151 12.89 0.90 24.39
N LYS A 152 12.34 1.62 25.34
CA LYS A 152 12.26 3.10 25.28
C LYS A 152 13.61 3.69 25.57
N HIS A 153 14.08 4.59 24.72
CA HIS A 153 15.32 5.35 24.90
C HIS A 153 15.04 6.79 25.33
N PHE A 154 13.84 7.28 25.09
CA PHE A 154 13.34 8.59 25.49
C PHE A 154 12.11 8.45 26.37
N THR A 155 11.85 9.44 27.20
CA THR A 155 10.64 9.51 28.01
C THR A 155 9.43 9.76 27.14
N ASP A 156 8.22 9.44 27.65
CA ASP A 156 6.99 9.69 26.90
C ASP A 156 6.82 11.18 26.59
N GLU A 157 7.26 12.08 27.47
CA GLU A 157 7.23 13.53 27.24
C GLU A 157 8.16 13.95 26.09
N GLN A 158 9.35 13.35 26.00
CA GLN A 158 10.28 13.61 24.87
C GLN A 158 9.75 13.08 23.54
N LEU A 159 8.94 12.00 23.56
CA LEU A 159 8.31 11.44 22.38
C LEU A 159 7.03 12.17 21.98
N LYS A 160 6.45 12.99 22.85
CA LYS A 160 5.21 13.70 22.62
C LYS A 160 5.40 14.88 21.67
N PHE A 161 4.51 14.99 20.68
CA PHE A 161 4.42 16.19 19.83
C PHE A 161 3.61 17.29 20.54
N PRO A 162 3.74 18.56 20.12
CA PRO A 162 2.90 19.65 20.66
C PRO A 162 1.40 19.39 20.47
N GLY A 163 1.04 18.62 19.47
CA GLY A 163 -0.27 18.09 19.16
C GLY A 163 -0.13 17.10 18.01
N LYS A 164 -1.08 16.19 17.82
CA LYS A 164 -0.95 15.07 16.87
C LYS A 164 -1.07 15.50 15.40
N LYS A 165 -1.88 16.53 15.12
CA LYS A 165 -2.13 17.00 13.75
C LYS A 165 -0.92 17.70 13.15
N GLY A 166 -0.33 17.12 12.13
CA GLY A 166 0.76 17.67 11.33
C GLY A 166 0.36 18.00 9.89
N ILE A 167 1.32 18.40 9.08
CA ILE A 167 1.17 18.57 7.64
C ILE A 167 2.50 18.30 6.93
N CYS A 168 2.44 17.67 5.75
CA CYS A 168 3.58 17.56 4.85
C CYS A 168 3.44 18.58 3.72
N LEU A 169 4.41 19.44 3.58
CA LEU A 169 4.46 20.49 2.56
C LEU A 169 5.88 20.67 2.03
N THR A 170 6.01 20.80 0.70
CA THR A 170 7.29 21.11 0.08
C THR A 170 7.75 22.54 0.46
N MET A 171 9.05 22.78 0.35
CA MET A 171 9.66 24.09 0.58
C MET A 171 9.46 25.07 -0.59
N ARG A 172 8.20 25.29 -0.99
CA ARG A 172 7.90 26.27 -2.05
C ARG A 172 7.97 27.69 -1.49
N LYS A 173 8.63 28.57 -2.23
CA LYS A 173 8.66 30.03 -2.00
C LYS A 173 7.60 30.73 -2.86
N ALA A 174 7.30 31.97 -2.52
CA ALA A 174 6.46 32.81 -3.38
C ALA A 174 7.06 32.87 -4.80
N GLY A 175 6.21 32.76 -5.82
CA GLY A 175 6.62 32.76 -7.21
C GLY A 175 7.13 31.41 -7.77
N GLU A 176 7.31 30.37 -6.95
CA GLU A 176 7.68 29.06 -7.44
C GLU A 176 6.45 28.32 -8.01
N SER A 177 6.72 27.39 -8.96
CA SER A 177 5.67 26.61 -9.63
C SER A 177 4.70 25.96 -8.63
N GLY A 178 3.42 26.19 -8.83
CA GLY A 178 2.32 25.64 -8.03
C GLY A 178 1.86 26.49 -6.84
N SER A 179 2.50 27.66 -6.57
CA SER A 179 1.98 28.63 -5.60
C SER A 179 2.68 29.97 -5.76
N ALA A 180 1.95 31.02 -6.12
CA ALA A 180 2.47 32.41 -6.13
C ALA A 180 2.88 32.89 -4.74
N GLU A 181 2.27 32.35 -3.69
CA GLU A 181 2.50 32.72 -2.29
C GLU A 181 3.41 31.73 -1.53
N GLY A 182 3.86 30.63 -2.19
CA GLY A 182 4.56 29.56 -1.55
C GLY A 182 3.65 28.69 -0.65
N ASN A 183 4.23 27.90 0.21
CA ASN A 183 3.48 26.99 1.11
C ASN A 183 3.24 27.56 2.52
N LEU A 184 3.78 28.74 2.85
CA LEU A 184 3.54 29.38 4.14
C LEU A 184 2.06 29.71 4.36
N PRO A 185 1.32 30.31 3.41
CA PRO A 185 -0.13 30.53 3.54
C PRO A 185 -0.91 29.23 3.69
N ARG A 186 -0.52 28.19 2.97
CA ARG A 186 -1.14 26.85 3.08
C ARG A 186 -0.95 26.27 4.48
N LEU A 187 0.27 26.30 5.01
CA LEU A 187 0.57 25.86 6.37
C LEU A 187 -0.28 26.60 7.39
N LYS A 188 -0.31 27.93 7.34
CA LYS A 188 -1.08 28.76 8.27
C LYS A 188 -2.61 28.48 8.21
N LYS A 189 -3.14 28.19 7.03
CA LYS A 189 -4.58 27.92 6.85
C LYS A 189 -5.04 26.64 7.54
N VAL A 190 -4.24 25.59 7.63
CA VAL A 190 -4.63 24.33 8.29
C VAL A 190 -4.23 24.24 9.76
N ASN A 191 -3.43 25.22 10.24
CA ASN A 191 -3.03 25.32 11.63
C ASN A 191 -2.53 24.00 12.24
N PRO A 192 -1.42 23.43 11.72
CA PRO A 192 -0.86 22.18 12.25
C PRO A 192 -0.01 22.46 13.48
N TYR A 193 0.21 21.44 14.30
CA TYR A 193 1.17 21.50 15.41
C TYR A 193 2.61 21.21 14.98
N TRP A 194 2.77 20.48 13.87
CA TRP A 194 4.06 20.13 13.30
C TRP A 194 4.00 20.00 11.79
N SER A 195 5.17 20.07 11.15
CA SER A 195 5.29 19.93 9.70
C SER A 195 6.60 19.26 9.32
N TYR A 196 6.66 18.72 8.11
CA TYR A 196 7.90 18.31 7.46
C TYR A 196 7.83 18.54 5.95
N SER A 197 9.00 18.51 5.28
CA SER A 197 9.14 18.90 3.88
C SER A 197 9.88 17.88 3.01
N TRP A 198 9.99 16.64 3.46
CA TRP A 198 10.83 15.58 2.85
C TRP A 198 12.32 15.93 2.80
N GLY A 199 12.75 16.93 3.50
CA GLY A 199 14.14 17.42 3.54
C GLY A 199 14.53 17.93 4.91
N TRP A 200 15.62 18.67 4.93
CA TRP A 200 16.20 19.20 6.16
C TRP A 200 15.79 20.64 6.46
N GLU A 201 15.09 21.27 5.55
CA GLU A 201 14.70 22.67 5.65
C GLU A 201 13.18 22.82 5.80
N GLN A 202 12.79 23.71 6.68
CA GLN A 202 11.39 24.05 6.90
C GLN A 202 10.86 25.01 5.82
N VAL A 203 9.53 25.13 5.74
CA VAL A 203 8.90 26.17 4.94
C VAL A 203 9.43 27.55 5.40
N PRO A 204 9.89 28.44 4.49
CA PRO A 204 10.39 29.76 4.87
C PRO A 204 9.40 30.52 5.74
N ASN A 205 9.89 31.15 6.80
CA ASN A 205 9.08 31.92 7.77
C ASN A 205 7.97 31.08 8.45
N GLN A 206 8.18 29.78 8.61
CA GLN A 206 7.27 28.93 9.38
C GLN A 206 7.06 29.48 10.79
N PRO A 207 5.82 29.53 11.31
CA PRO A 207 5.55 29.98 12.67
C PRO A 207 6.30 29.16 13.72
N SER A 208 6.84 29.81 14.74
CA SER A 208 7.64 29.15 15.79
C SER A 208 6.86 28.15 16.65
N ASN A 209 5.54 28.28 16.70
CA ASN A 209 4.65 27.34 17.38
C ASN A 209 4.37 26.07 16.57
N VAL A 210 4.82 26.00 15.31
CA VAL A 210 4.73 24.79 14.48
C VAL A 210 6.08 24.10 14.49
N GLU A 211 6.17 22.93 15.12
CA GLU A 211 7.42 22.16 15.15
C GLU A 211 7.79 21.68 13.76
N PHE A 212 9.02 21.93 13.32
CA PHE A 212 9.55 21.36 12.08
C PHE A 212 10.31 20.08 12.36
N VAL A 213 9.99 19.00 11.64
CA VAL A 213 10.66 17.71 11.72
C VAL A 213 11.45 17.47 10.43
N PRO A 214 12.77 17.54 10.44
CA PRO A 214 13.57 17.20 9.26
C PRO A 214 13.54 15.71 8.97
N MET A 215 13.72 15.35 7.68
CA MET A 215 13.74 13.99 7.16
C MET A 215 14.98 13.74 6.33
N ALA A 216 15.63 12.59 6.51
CA ALA A 216 16.51 12.04 5.49
C ALA A 216 15.68 11.30 4.45
N TRP A 217 15.35 11.94 3.34
CA TRP A 217 14.56 11.32 2.27
C TRP A 217 15.22 10.04 1.73
N GLY A 218 16.54 10.06 1.56
CA GLY A 218 17.39 8.94 1.17
C GLY A 218 18.84 9.21 1.55
N ALA A 219 19.72 8.25 1.30
CA ALA A 219 21.15 8.38 1.48
C ALA A 219 21.91 7.57 0.44
N TRP A 220 23.02 8.11 -0.05
CA TRP A 220 23.86 7.49 -1.09
C TRP A 220 25.28 7.21 -0.62
N SER A 221 25.70 7.85 0.46
CA SER A 221 26.99 7.58 1.14
C SER A 221 26.90 7.93 2.62
N VAL A 222 27.69 7.23 3.45
CA VAL A 222 27.80 7.49 4.89
C VAL A 222 28.35 8.90 5.14
N ASP A 223 29.42 9.27 4.44
CA ASP A 223 30.08 10.56 4.62
C ASP A 223 29.22 11.72 4.11
N GLY A 224 28.54 11.56 2.98
CA GLY A 224 27.62 12.57 2.45
C GLY A 224 26.47 12.84 3.41
N LEU A 225 25.84 11.77 3.93
CA LEU A 225 24.80 11.91 4.93
C LEU A 225 25.31 12.59 6.20
N ARG A 226 26.42 12.11 6.77
CA ARG A 226 27.02 12.68 7.97
C ARG A 226 27.34 14.16 7.82
N LYS A 227 28.04 14.56 6.74
CA LYS A 227 28.38 15.96 6.47
C LYS A 227 27.15 16.84 6.32
N GLY A 228 26.13 16.34 5.59
CA GLY A 228 24.87 17.05 5.41
C GLY A 228 24.12 17.27 6.74
N LEU A 229 24.01 16.25 7.57
CA LEU A 229 23.38 16.34 8.88
C LEU A 229 24.12 17.32 9.80
N GLN A 230 25.46 17.25 9.84
CA GLN A 230 26.29 18.18 10.63
C GLN A 230 26.09 19.63 10.20
N LYS A 231 25.99 19.88 8.89
CA LYS A 231 25.82 21.23 8.36
C LYS A 231 24.42 21.79 8.58
N SER A 232 23.39 20.97 8.28
CA SER A 232 22.01 21.47 8.09
C SER A 232 21.04 21.10 9.22
N VAL A 233 21.37 20.11 10.07
CA VAL A 233 20.44 19.62 11.10
C VAL A 233 20.98 19.88 12.51
N VAL A 234 22.23 19.51 12.76
CA VAL A 234 22.84 19.62 14.10
C VAL A 234 22.80 21.05 14.71
N PRO A 235 22.98 22.15 13.95
CA PRO A 235 22.82 23.49 14.51
C PRO A 235 21.41 23.76 15.03
N HIS A 236 20.40 23.23 14.36
CA HIS A 236 18.99 23.37 14.76
C HIS A 236 18.61 22.47 15.95
N ILE A 237 19.25 21.32 16.09
CA ILE A 237 19.13 20.51 17.32
C ILE A 237 19.75 21.24 18.50
N LYS A 238 20.95 21.76 18.35
CA LYS A 238 21.66 22.54 19.41
C LYS A 238 20.88 23.76 19.85
N SER A 239 20.14 24.40 18.94
CA SER A 239 19.30 25.57 19.28
C SER A 239 17.91 25.17 19.81
N GLY A 240 17.59 23.88 19.95
CA GLY A 240 16.31 23.38 20.42
C GLY A 240 15.16 23.49 19.38
N LYS A 241 15.45 23.92 18.15
CA LYS A 241 14.44 24.03 17.07
C LYS A 241 14.05 22.68 16.50
N VAL A 242 14.96 21.72 16.42
CA VAL A 242 14.72 20.35 15.96
C VAL A 242 14.75 19.42 17.16
N LYS A 243 13.64 18.75 17.43
CA LYS A 243 13.46 17.88 18.58
C LYS A 243 13.38 16.40 18.24
N ARG A 244 13.20 16.06 16.95
CA ARG A 244 13.08 14.68 16.43
C ARG A 244 13.47 14.62 14.96
N PHE A 245 13.61 13.42 14.40
CA PHE A 245 14.09 13.25 13.04
C PHE A 245 13.38 12.08 12.35
N PHE A 246 13.01 12.22 11.06
CA PHE A 246 12.41 11.17 10.27
C PHE A 246 13.45 10.42 9.44
N GLY A 247 13.30 9.09 9.42
CA GLY A 247 14.10 8.22 8.57
C GLY A 247 13.70 8.30 7.08
N PHE A 248 14.13 7.31 6.31
CA PHE A 248 14.05 7.32 4.85
C PHE A 248 12.61 7.23 4.32
N ASN A 249 12.37 7.93 3.19
CA ASN A 249 11.06 7.99 2.54
C ASN A 249 10.86 6.85 1.57
N GLU A 250 9.83 6.01 1.79
CA GLU A 250 9.43 4.91 0.92
C GLU A 250 10.62 4.14 0.30
N PRO A 251 11.57 3.67 1.11
CA PRO A 251 12.79 3.03 0.60
C PRO A 251 12.52 1.74 -0.15
N ASP A 252 11.35 1.14 0.08
CA ASP A 252 10.84 -0.06 -0.56
C ASP A 252 10.28 0.19 -1.97
N LYS A 253 10.27 1.45 -2.45
CA LYS A 253 9.70 1.84 -3.74
C LYS A 253 10.77 2.41 -4.67
N ARG A 254 10.79 1.89 -5.91
CA ARG A 254 11.83 2.22 -6.89
C ARG A 254 11.85 3.70 -7.27
N GLU A 255 10.69 4.34 -7.34
CA GLU A 255 10.50 5.74 -7.72
C GLU A 255 10.72 6.70 -6.55
N GLN A 256 11.02 6.15 -5.35
CA GLN A 256 11.28 6.91 -4.12
C GLN A 256 12.74 6.71 -3.67
N ALA A 257 13.01 6.66 -2.38
CA ALA A 257 14.40 6.56 -1.90
C ALA A 257 15.16 5.32 -2.41
N ASN A 258 14.45 4.29 -2.86
CA ASN A 258 15.01 3.14 -3.57
C ASN A 258 16.24 2.55 -2.87
N MET A 259 16.09 2.19 -1.61
CA MET A 259 17.18 1.69 -0.75
C MET A 259 16.89 0.26 -0.32
N SER A 260 17.91 -0.61 -0.29
CA SER A 260 17.78 -1.85 0.44
C SER A 260 17.75 -1.61 1.95
N TYR A 261 17.11 -2.52 2.71
CA TYR A 261 17.10 -2.40 4.17
C TYR A 261 18.52 -2.51 4.75
N GLN A 262 19.43 -3.25 4.10
CA GLN A 262 20.84 -3.34 4.49
C GLN A 262 21.55 -1.99 4.35
N ASN A 263 21.29 -1.26 3.25
CA ASN A 263 21.83 0.08 3.07
C ASN A 263 21.22 1.07 4.06
N ALA A 264 19.92 1.00 4.32
CA ALA A 264 19.29 1.82 5.34
C ALA A 264 19.93 1.59 6.72
N LEU A 265 20.17 0.33 7.10
CA LEU A 265 20.86 -0.02 8.34
C LEU A 265 22.33 0.41 8.35
N LYS A 266 23.02 0.43 7.21
CA LYS A 266 24.38 0.96 7.10
C LYS A 266 24.43 2.45 7.40
N TYR A 267 23.41 3.20 7.00
CA TYR A 267 23.33 4.64 7.21
C TYR A 267 22.72 5.03 8.57
N TRP A 268 21.98 4.13 9.20
CA TRP A 268 21.22 4.39 10.41
C TRP A 268 22.02 4.97 11.58
N PRO A 269 23.27 4.52 11.87
CA PRO A 269 24.09 5.09 12.94
C PRO A 269 24.35 6.60 12.80
N GLN A 270 24.33 7.14 11.56
CA GLN A 270 24.45 8.59 11.34
C GLN A 270 23.23 9.35 11.86
N LEU A 271 22.02 8.74 11.75
CA LEU A 271 20.79 9.31 12.29
C LEU A 271 20.78 9.19 13.82
N GLU A 272 21.22 8.07 14.37
CA GLU A 272 21.33 7.87 15.82
C GLU A 272 22.26 8.88 16.48
N SER A 273 23.34 9.30 15.79
CA SER A 273 24.29 10.30 16.29
C SER A 273 23.69 11.70 16.50
N LEU A 274 22.50 11.97 15.95
CA LEU A 274 21.74 13.19 16.19
C LEU A 274 21.21 13.29 17.63
N ASN A 275 21.12 12.17 18.34
CA ASN A 275 20.66 12.07 19.73
C ASN A 275 19.29 12.72 20.01
N VAL A 276 18.38 12.63 19.02
CA VAL A 276 16.96 12.98 19.13
C VAL A 276 16.11 11.77 18.79
N PRO A 277 14.82 11.71 19.20
CA PRO A 277 13.90 10.64 18.80
C PRO A 277 13.87 10.43 17.28
N LEU A 278 13.95 9.16 16.86
CA LEU A 278 14.02 8.75 15.48
C LEU A 278 12.77 7.99 15.05
N CYS A 279 12.18 8.42 13.95
CA CYS A 279 11.15 7.64 13.26
C CYS A 279 11.79 6.63 12.31
N SER A 280 11.27 5.40 12.27
CA SER A 280 11.67 4.42 11.26
C SER A 280 11.51 4.98 9.84
N PRO A 281 12.12 4.40 8.82
CA PRO A 281 11.69 4.63 7.45
C PRO A 281 10.19 4.35 7.32
N ALA A 282 9.48 5.17 6.54
CA ALA A 282 8.08 4.96 6.23
C ALA A 282 7.98 4.29 4.86
N CYS A 283 7.60 3.02 4.82
CA CYS A 283 7.46 2.25 3.59
C CYS A 283 6.16 2.56 2.86
N ALA A 284 6.20 2.58 1.52
CA ALA A 284 5.00 2.65 0.70
C ALA A 284 4.09 1.44 0.94
N ASN A 285 4.70 0.26 1.11
CA ASN A 285 3.97 -0.99 1.38
C ASN A 285 4.57 -1.78 2.55
N PRO A 286 4.35 -1.35 3.81
CA PRO A 286 4.99 -1.92 4.98
C PRO A 286 4.54 -3.36 5.30
N GLU A 287 3.43 -3.84 4.73
CA GLU A 287 2.89 -5.19 4.95
C GLU A 287 2.98 -6.08 3.72
N GLY A 288 3.13 -5.49 2.55
CA GLY A 288 2.98 -6.18 1.27
C GLY A 288 4.25 -6.82 0.77
N ILE A 289 4.06 -7.65 -0.23
CA ILE A 289 5.13 -8.13 -1.09
C ILE A 289 5.43 -7.00 -2.07
N ASN A 290 6.58 -6.38 -1.92
CA ASN A 290 7.03 -5.35 -2.82
C ASN A 290 7.80 -5.95 -3.99
N ASP A 291 7.18 -6.02 -5.16
CA ASP A 291 7.81 -6.53 -6.38
C ASP A 291 8.90 -5.57 -6.91
N ASN A 292 8.89 -4.33 -6.45
CA ASN A 292 9.86 -3.30 -6.81
C ASN A 292 11.02 -3.19 -5.81
N SER A 293 11.17 -4.19 -4.91
CA SER A 293 12.30 -4.13 -3.99
C SER A 293 13.61 -4.08 -4.79
N VAL A 294 14.45 -3.13 -4.43
CA VAL A 294 15.74 -2.80 -5.06
C VAL A 294 16.66 -4.00 -5.18
N GLN A 295 16.37 -5.10 -4.49
CA GLN A 295 17.24 -6.27 -4.41
C GLN A 295 16.50 -7.61 -4.54
N GLY A 296 15.30 -7.61 -5.12
CA GLY A 296 14.54 -8.86 -5.31
C GLY A 296 14.01 -9.47 -4.01
N VAL A 297 14.13 -8.79 -2.88
CA VAL A 297 13.58 -9.22 -1.60
C VAL A 297 12.13 -8.80 -1.53
N ARG A 298 11.25 -9.72 -1.89
CA ARG A 298 9.80 -9.46 -1.93
C ARG A 298 9.24 -9.23 -0.54
N GLY A 299 8.64 -8.07 -0.35
CA GLY A 299 7.57 -7.86 0.63
C GLY A 299 7.91 -7.87 2.10
N THR A 300 9.18 -7.80 2.45
CA THR A 300 9.61 -7.86 3.85
C THR A 300 10.43 -6.65 4.28
N TRP A 301 10.54 -5.62 3.45
CA TRP A 301 11.49 -4.53 3.69
C TRP A 301 11.38 -3.95 5.11
N MET A 302 10.19 -3.51 5.51
CA MET A 302 9.98 -2.92 6.85
C MET A 302 10.23 -3.95 7.96
N LYS A 303 9.75 -5.19 7.79
CA LYS A 303 9.97 -6.26 8.75
C LYS A 303 11.46 -6.57 8.92
N ASP A 304 12.19 -6.69 7.80
CA ASP A 304 13.60 -7.05 7.83
C ASP A 304 14.45 -5.90 8.39
N PHE A 305 14.12 -4.65 8.05
CA PHE A 305 14.74 -3.48 8.65
C PHE A 305 14.54 -3.46 10.17
N MET A 306 13.31 -3.54 10.64
CA MET A 306 12.99 -3.44 12.07
C MET A 306 13.58 -4.60 12.89
N LYS A 307 13.51 -5.82 12.35
CA LYS A 307 14.12 -7.00 12.99
C LYS A 307 15.63 -6.86 13.14
N GLU A 308 16.29 -6.43 12.08
CA GLU A 308 17.75 -6.32 12.07
C GLU A 308 18.23 -5.10 12.87
N ALA A 309 17.46 -4.00 12.87
CA ALA A 309 17.72 -2.84 13.74
C ALA A 309 17.67 -3.26 15.22
N ASP A 310 16.64 -3.99 15.63
CA ASP A 310 16.53 -4.51 17.00
C ASP A 310 17.67 -5.47 17.34
N ARG A 311 18.04 -6.36 16.42
CA ARG A 311 19.16 -7.30 16.61
C ARG A 311 20.49 -6.59 16.80
N ARG A 312 20.71 -5.47 16.11
CA ARG A 312 21.91 -4.63 16.23
C ARG A 312 21.88 -3.67 17.42
N GLY A 313 20.75 -3.60 18.12
CA GLY A 313 20.53 -2.62 19.19
C GLY A 313 20.39 -1.19 18.69
N TYR A 314 20.01 -1.01 17.41
CA TYR A 314 19.77 0.32 16.85
C TYR A 314 18.48 0.92 17.41
N ARG A 315 18.53 2.21 17.63
CA ARG A 315 17.40 2.95 18.20
C ARG A 315 16.41 3.35 17.10
N VAL A 316 15.17 2.94 17.30
CA VAL A 316 14.00 3.36 16.50
C VAL A 316 12.92 3.70 17.50
N ASP A 317 12.52 4.95 17.60
CA ASP A 317 11.64 5.43 18.67
C ASP A 317 10.18 5.50 18.23
N TYR A 318 9.93 5.77 16.93
CA TYR A 318 8.59 5.75 16.34
C TYR A 318 8.53 4.78 15.15
N THR A 319 7.36 4.25 14.89
CA THR A 319 7.09 3.53 13.64
C THR A 319 6.41 4.47 12.64
N GLY A 320 7.09 4.78 11.55
CA GLY A 320 6.56 5.59 10.44
C GLY A 320 5.64 4.77 9.53
N VAL A 321 4.50 5.33 9.15
CA VAL A 321 3.53 4.66 8.26
C VAL A 321 3.02 5.62 7.21
N HIS A 322 3.00 5.16 5.95
CA HIS A 322 2.24 5.77 4.87
C HIS A 322 0.97 4.97 4.59
N TRP A 323 -0.10 5.68 4.22
CA TRP A 323 -1.35 5.04 3.83
C TRP A 323 -2.05 5.82 2.72
N TYR A 324 -2.22 5.17 1.58
CA TYR A 324 -2.98 5.66 0.45
C TYR A 324 -3.95 4.57 0.00
N GLY A 325 -5.18 4.66 0.47
CA GLY A 325 -6.20 3.65 0.20
C GLY A 325 -7.51 4.30 -0.24
N GLY A 326 -8.60 3.55 -0.09
CA GLY A 326 -9.94 4.07 -0.31
C GLY A 326 -10.51 4.77 0.92
N THR A 327 -11.82 5.03 0.91
CA THR A 327 -12.54 5.71 2.00
C THR A 327 -13.11 4.75 3.06
N HIS A 328 -12.61 3.52 3.12
CA HIS A 328 -13.05 2.52 4.10
C HIS A 328 -12.30 2.69 5.42
N VAL A 329 -12.98 3.28 6.39
CA VAL A 329 -12.45 3.64 7.72
C VAL A 329 -11.84 2.44 8.46
N HIS A 330 -12.51 1.29 8.43
CA HIS A 330 -12.02 0.08 9.11
C HIS A 330 -10.69 -0.41 8.53
N HIS A 331 -10.48 -0.34 7.21
CA HIS A 331 -9.21 -0.74 6.59
C HIS A 331 -8.05 0.13 7.10
N PHE A 332 -8.29 1.44 7.26
CA PHE A 332 -7.30 2.35 7.83
C PHE A 332 -7.00 2.00 9.30
N LYS A 333 -8.04 1.96 10.14
CA LYS A 333 -7.91 1.70 11.57
C LYS A 333 -7.22 0.36 11.86
N ASP A 334 -7.60 -0.68 11.13
CA ASP A 334 -7.02 -2.02 11.27
C ASP A 334 -5.55 -2.06 10.84
N LYS A 335 -5.20 -1.36 9.74
CA LYS A 335 -3.79 -1.25 9.34
C LYS A 335 -2.96 -0.55 10.42
N MET A 336 -3.42 0.56 10.96
CA MET A 336 -2.69 1.27 12.02
C MET A 336 -2.47 0.38 13.25
N LYS A 337 -3.51 -0.32 13.71
CA LYS A 337 -3.41 -1.28 14.84
C LYS A 337 -2.40 -2.39 14.53
N ARG A 338 -2.47 -2.99 13.33
CA ARG A 338 -1.50 -4.03 12.93
C ARG A 338 -0.06 -3.52 12.91
N MET A 339 0.18 -2.29 12.40
CA MET A 339 1.52 -1.71 12.38
C MET A 339 2.07 -1.50 13.79
N TYR A 340 1.26 -0.95 14.69
CA TYR A 340 1.63 -0.79 16.09
C TYR A 340 2.01 -2.13 16.72
N GLU A 341 1.14 -3.13 16.64
CA GLU A 341 1.37 -4.46 17.23
C GLU A 341 2.55 -5.20 16.60
N LYS A 342 2.74 -5.05 15.30
CA LYS A 342 3.76 -5.78 14.55
C LYS A 342 5.17 -5.31 14.82
N TYR A 343 5.36 -4.00 15.03
CA TYR A 343 6.68 -3.38 15.09
C TYR A 343 7.09 -2.91 16.50
N GLY A 344 6.72 -3.67 17.53
CA GLY A 344 7.24 -3.51 18.90
C GLY A 344 6.54 -2.44 19.71
N ARG A 345 5.28 -2.11 19.37
CA ARG A 345 4.44 -1.13 20.08
C ARG A 345 5.11 0.23 20.29
N ARG A 346 5.92 0.66 19.33
CA ARG A 346 6.46 2.02 19.27
C ARG A 346 5.34 3.00 18.95
N PRO A 347 5.32 4.22 19.49
CA PRO A 347 4.38 5.24 19.08
C PRO A 347 4.34 5.37 17.56
N LEU A 348 3.15 5.37 16.97
CA LEU A 348 2.97 5.37 15.53
C LEU A 348 2.93 6.80 14.99
N LEU A 349 3.68 7.07 13.93
CA LEU A 349 3.62 8.29 13.15
C LEU A 349 3.05 8.00 11.77
N VAL A 350 1.84 8.50 11.50
CA VAL A 350 1.22 8.42 10.17
C VAL A 350 1.71 9.62 9.36
N THR A 351 2.92 9.51 8.82
CA THR A 351 3.61 10.64 8.20
C THR A 351 2.99 11.09 6.89
N GLU A 352 2.31 10.17 6.18
CA GLU A 352 1.50 10.50 5.00
C GLU A 352 0.25 9.64 4.96
N PHE A 353 -0.92 10.26 4.80
CA PHE A 353 -2.12 9.51 4.50
C PHE A 353 -3.19 10.38 3.83
N SER A 354 -3.89 9.80 2.89
CA SER A 354 -5.17 10.27 2.37
C SER A 354 -5.80 9.20 1.45
N PRO A 355 -7.11 9.23 1.20
CA PRO A 355 -7.69 8.45 0.12
C PRO A 355 -7.11 8.85 -1.24
N ALA A 356 -6.73 7.84 -2.04
CA ALA A 356 -6.12 8.03 -3.36
C ALA A 356 -6.54 6.94 -4.33
N ASP A 357 -6.88 7.32 -5.55
CA ASP A 357 -7.21 6.40 -6.64
C ASP A 357 -6.06 6.35 -7.66
N TRP A 358 -5.11 5.45 -7.43
CA TRP A 358 -3.91 5.31 -8.25
C TRP A 358 -4.18 4.86 -9.70
N GLU A 359 -5.40 4.44 -10.02
CA GLU A 359 -5.81 4.06 -11.38
C GLU A 359 -6.34 5.25 -12.18
N ALA A 360 -6.76 6.33 -11.51
CA ALA A 360 -7.29 7.52 -12.17
C ALA A 360 -6.21 8.26 -12.98
N ARG A 361 -6.48 8.51 -14.25
CA ARG A 361 -5.63 9.30 -15.17
C ARG A 361 -6.23 10.68 -15.49
N LYS A 362 -7.53 10.86 -15.22
CA LYS A 362 -8.28 12.12 -15.37
C LYS A 362 -9.09 12.34 -14.09
N LEU A 363 -9.41 13.60 -13.79
CA LEU A 363 -10.20 13.95 -12.60
C LEU A 363 -11.53 13.17 -12.52
N SER A 364 -12.22 13.06 -13.66
CA SER A 364 -13.50 12.33 -13.77
C SER A 364 -13.42 10.82 -13.55
N GLN A 365 -12.23 10.24 -13.54
CA GLN A 365 -12.01 8.80 -13.30
C GLN A 365 -11.78 8.47 -11.83
N ASN A 366 -11.58 9.47 -10.97
CA ASN A 366 -11.38 9.20 -9.55
C ASN A 366 -12.68 8.66 -8.94
N ARG A 367 -12.59 7.47 -8.37
CA ARG A 367 -13.73 6.74 -7.77
C ARG A 367 -14.10 7.28 -6.39
N HIS A 368 -13.22 8.06 -5.76
CA HIS A 368 -13.47 8.66 -4.46
C HIS A 368 -14.09 10.05 -4.67
N LYS A 369 -15.32 10.21 -4.21
CA LYS A 369 -15.97 11.52 -4.21
C LYS A 369 -15.56 12.32 -2.97
N THR A 370 -15.54 13.65 -3.08
CA THR A 370 -15.12 14.54 -1.97
C THR A 370 -15.96 14.32 -0.71
N GLU A 371 -17.26 14.08 -0.85
CA GLU A 371 -18.14 13.78 0.30
C GLU A 371 -17.74 12.50 1.03
N TYR A 372 -17.28 11.47 0.32
CA TYR A 372 -16.81 10.22 0.96
C TYR A 372 -15.46 10.41 1.63
N VAL A 373 -14.57 11.24 1.04
CA VAL A 373 -13.30 11.60 1.68
C VAL A 373 -13.55 12.40 2.95
N LEU A 374 -14.48 13.37 2.91
CA LEU A 374 -14.85 14.15 4.10
C LEU A 374 -15.47 13.27 5.19
N ALA A 375 -16.36 12.34 4.83
CA ALA A 375 -16.91 11.37 5.77
C ALA A 375 -15.82 10.50 6.41
N PHE A 376 -14.87 10.02 5.60
CA PHE A 376 -13.70 9.30 6.11
C PHE A 376 -12.89 10.15 7.11
N MET A 377 -12.64 11.42 6.79
CA MET A 377 -11.91 12.32 7.70
C MET A 377 -12.64 12.49 9.03
N LYS A 378 -13.98 12.67 9.00
CA LYS A 378 -14.82 12.87 10.19
C LYS A 378 -14.81 11.69 11.16
N GLU A 379 -14.49 10.49 10.68
CA GLU A 379 -14.36 9.32 11.53
C GLU A 379 -12.91 9.01 11.92
N VAL A 380 -11.97 9.25 11.00
CA VAL A 380 -10.58 8.85 11.20
C VAL A 380 -9.80 9.84 12.05
N LEU A 381 -9.97 11.16 11.83
CA LEU A 381 -9.20 12.16 12.57
C LEU A 381 -9.55 12.17 14.07
N PRO A 382 -10.84 12.16 14.49
CA PRO A 382 -11.18 12.01 15.91
C PRO A 382 -10.64 10.72 16.53
N TRP A 383 -10.66 9.64 15.76
CA TRP A 383 -10.11 8.38 16.22
C TRP A 383 -8.60 8.47 16.45
N LEU A 384 -7.83 9.08 15.53
CA LEU A 384 -6.39 9.30 15.66
C LEU A 384 -6.07 10.15 16.89
N GLU A 385 -6.83 11.22 17.14
CA GLU A 385 -6.64 12.09 18.30
C GLU A 385 -6.83 11.34 19.63
N ARG A 386 -7.72 10.33 19.68
CA ARG A 386 -8.02 9.57 20.90
C ARG A 386 -7.11 8.37 21.15
N GLN A 387 -6.21 8.00 20.24
CA GLN A 387 -5.32 6.84 20.46
C GLN A 387 -4.01 7.27 21.10
N ASP A 388 -3.72 6.84 22.33
CA ASP A 388 -2.48 7.20 23.04
C ASP A 388 -1.21 6.71 22.35
N TRP A 389 -1.32 5.63 21.56
CA TRP A 389 -0.22 5.05 20.79
C TRP A 389 -0.01 5.71 19.42
N ILE A 390 -0.82 6.68 19.03
CA ILE A 390 -0.57 7.54 17.85
C ILE A 390 0.16 8.79 18.33
N ALA A 391 1.43 8.95 17.93
CA ALA A 391 2.23 10.12 18.26
C ALA A 391 1.87 11.33 17.39
N GLY A 392 1.54 11.10 16.12
CA GLY A 392 1.15 12.15 15.21
C GLY A 392 0.68 11.61 13.85
N TYR A 393 0.04 12.49 13.09
CA TYR A 393 -0.43 12.19 11.73
C TYR A 393 -0.35 13.43 10.84
N ALA A 394 -0.05 13.25 9.55
CA ALA A 394 0.00 14.31 8.56
C ALA A 394 -0.80 13.92 7.32
N TRP A 395 -1.82 14.72 7.01
CA TRP A 395 -2.59 14.53 5.78
C TRP A 395 -1.75 14.89 4.57
N PHE A 396 -1.71 14.00 3.57
CA PHE A 396 -1.12 14.31 2.28
C PHE A 396 -2.13 15.02 1.41
N SER A 397 -1.95 16.32 1.22
CA SER A 397 -2.83 17.11 0.37
C SER A 397 -2.36 17.03 -1.08
N PHE A 398 -3.05 16.21 -1.87
CA PHE A 398 -2.88 16.28 -3.33
C PHE A 398 -3.23 17.67 -3.86
N GLU A 399 -2.67 18.06 -4.98
CA GLU A 399 -3.09 19.27 -5.68
C GLU A 399 -4.48 19.05 -6.32
N HIS A 400 -5.27 20.14 -6.42
CA HIS A 400 -6.64 20.09 -6.94
C HIS A 400 -6.77 19.59 -8.39
N ASN A 401 -5.67 19.56 -9.15
CA ASN A 401 -5.59 19.09 -10.53
C ASN A 401 -4.94 17.70 -10.68
N GLN A 402 -4.60 17.04 -9.59
CA GLN A 402 -4.04 15.68 -9.61
C GLN A 402 -5.16 14.64 -9.63
N ALA A 403 -5.31 13.91 -10.73
CA ALA A 403 -6.36 12.91 -10.91
C ALA A 403 -6.46 11.89 -9.76
N VAL A 404 -5.31 11.45 -9.25
CA VAL A 404 -5.17 10.43 -8.21
C VAL A 404 -5.83 10.83 -6.89
N GLY A 405 -5.77 12.11 -6.49
CA GLY A 405 -6.18 12.52 -5.15
C GLY A 405 -6.80 13.91 -5.05
N HIS A 406 -7.25 14.53 -6.14
CA HIS A 406 -7.86 15.87 -6.11
C HIS A 406 -9.03 15.98 -5.12
N THR A 407 -9.77 14.89 -4.90
CA THR A 407 -10.88 14.81 -3.95
C THR A 407 -10.44 14.84 -2.48
N SER A 408 -9.15 14.52 -2.23
CA SER A 408 -8.51 14.60 -0.92
C SER A 408 -7.73 15.89 -0.70
N SER A 409 -7.77 16.82 -1.67
CA SER A 409 -7.06 18.10 -1.57
C SER A 409 -7.61 18.96 -0.44
N LEU A 410 -6.73 19.51 0.38
CA LEU A 410 -7.10 20.49 1.41
C LEU A 410 -7.31 21.89 0.83
N TYR A 411 -6.83 22.14 -0.40
CA TYR A 411 -6.83 23.45 -1.03
C TYR A 411 -7.43 23.39 -2.43
N ASP A 412 -8.23 24.38 -2.78
CA ASP A 412 -8.73 24.57 -4.14
C ASP A 412 -7.67 25.23 -5.05
N LYS A 413 -8.02 25.47 -6.31
CA LYS A 413 -7.12 26.10 -7.30
C LYS A 413 -6.62 27.48 -6.90
N ASN A 414 -7.34 28.20 -6.03
CA ASN A 414 -7.00 29.52 -5.52
C ASN A 414 -6.29 29.46 -4.16
N GLY A 415 -5.95 28.29 -3.66
CA GLY A 415 -5.34 28.08 -2.34
C GLY A 415 -6.29 28.34 -1.17
N LYS A 416 -7.60 28.41 -1.39
CA LYS A 416 -8.62 28.43 -0.32
C LYS A 416 -8.85 27.01 0.20
N LEU A 417 -9.27 26.89 1.46
CA LEU A 417 -9.59 25.60 2.04
C LEU A 417 -10.83 24.99 1.38
N THR A 418 -10.71 23.75 0.92
CA THR A 418 -11.84 22.89 0.53
C THR A 418 -12.69 22.51 1.76
N ALA A 419 -13.76 21.75 1.60
CA ALA A 419 -14.47 21.15 2.72
C ALA A 419 -13.53 20.28 3.58
N CYS A 420 -12.72 19.41 2.95
CA CYS A 420 -11.69 18.62 3.63
C CYS A 420 -10.67 19.50 4.37
N GLY A 421 -10.24 20.60 3.75
CA GLY A 421 -9.31 21.55 4.36
C GLY A 421 -9.90 22.28 5.57
N ARG A 422 -11.15 22.71 5.48
CA ARG A 422 -11.86 23.34 6.61
C ARG A 422 -12.03 22.37 7.77
N TYR A 423 -12.42 21.12 7.47
CA TYR A 423 -12.57 20.09 8.48
C TYR A 423 -11.21 19.76 9.12
N TYR A 424 -10.15 19.57 8.32
CA TYR A 424 -8.80 19.32 8.84
C TYR A 424 -8.32 20.43 9.79
N ARG A 425 -8.59 21.69 9.42
CA ARG A 425 -8.27 22.84 10.27
C ARG A 425 -9.01 22.79 11.60
N SER A 426 -10.28 22.42 11.62
CA SER A 426 -11.15 22.47 12.81
C SER A 426 -10.79 21.41 13.86
N VAL A 427 -10.10 20.32 13.48
CA VAL A 427 -9.61 19.31 14.40
C VAL A 427 -8.42 19.86 15.17
N THR A 428 -8.50 19.86 16.50
CA THR A 428 -7.42 20.31 17.41
C THR A 428 -7.34 19.37 18.61
N THR A 429 -6.30 19.53 19.42
CA THR A 429 -6.18 18.77 20.68
C THR A 429 -7.37 19.05 21.62
N GLU A 430 -7.87 20.28 21.65
CA GLU A 430 -9.02 20.72 22.46
C GLU A 430 -10.37 20.34 21.83
N ASN A 431 -10.41 20.23 20.50
CA ASN A 431 -11.58 19.80 19.73
C ASN A 431 -11.23 18.65 18.78
N PRO A 432 -11.06 17.42 19.30
CA PRO A 432 -10.66 16.27 18.49
C PRO A 432 -11.72 15.87 17.46
N ASP A 433 -12.98 16.20 17.64
CA ASP A 433 -14.06 15.92 16.69
C ASP A 433 -14.12 16.89 15.54
N GLY A 434 -13.48 18.06 15.66
CA GLY A 434 -13.55 19.09 14.66
C GLY A 434 -14.97 19.66 14.48
N ASP A 435 -15.19 20.37 13.38
CA ASP A 435 -16.50 20.92 13.04
C ASP A 435 -17.31 19.94 12.17
N GLN A 436 -18.20 19.19 12.81
CA GLN A 436 -19.03 18.17 12.15
C GLN A 436 -20.09 18.78 11.21
N SER A 437 -20.36 20.09 11.28
CA SER A 437 -21.34 20.77 10.42
C SER A 437 -20.85 21.01 8.98
N ILE A 438 -19.54 20.93 8.74
CA ILE A 438 -18.91 21.13 7.42
C ILE A 438 -19.41 20.08 6.45
N LYS A 439 -19.95 20.53 5.31
CA LYS A 439 -20.42 19.70 4.20
C LYS A 439 -19.49 19.79 3.01
#